data_a14953356ff1bbf237ec5e98a1798c19
#
_entry.id   a14953356ff1bbf237ec5e98a1798c19
#
_cell.length_a   1.000
_cell.length_b   1.000
_cell.length_c   1.000
_cell.angle_alpha   90.00
_cell.angle_beta   90.00
_cell.angle_gamma   90.00
#
_symmetry.space_group_name_H-M   'P 1'
#
loop_
_entity.id
_entity.type
_entity.pdbx_description
1 polymer ?
#
loop_
_entity_poly.entity_id
_entity_poly.type
_entity_poly.pdbx_seq_one_letter_code
_entity_poly.pdbx_strand_id
1 'polypeptide(L)'
;MVLALKQEDEKELSQSVKYINIVHRNSEGWITKAKISAEGYKQWHYKHMQLVKLKFDKDNVCITLNTFYKTYRRIEYLRELNALFIDLDTYKTDFTKEQILMNLNENYFGKNIPTPNFIIDSGRGLYLIWLIKKVPSMALPLWKAVEEYFYRTLKEFGADIQALDATRILRIPGSINSKTHTEVKII
;
A
#
# COMPACT_ATOMS: atom_id res chain seq x y z
N MET A 1 15.15 22.62 5.26
CA MET A 1 14.36 23.32 6.28
C MET A 1 13.73 22.23 7.18
N VAL A 2 14.34 22.00 8.33
CA VAL A 2 13.78 21.07 9.33
C VAL A 2 12.64 21.83 9.98
N LEU A 3 11.40 21.39 9.74
CA LEU A 3 10.24 21.91 10.47
C LEU A 3 10.44 21.55 11.93
N ALA A 4 10.65 22.57 12.78
CA ALA A 4 10.66 22.41 14.22
C ALA A 4 9.29 21.84 14.62
N LEU A 5 9.29 20.61 15.10
CA LEU A 5 8.09 19.97 15.66
C LEU A 5 7.70 20.75 16.93
N LYS A 6 6.41 20.98 17.12
CA LYS A 6 5.94 21.60 18.37
C LYS A 6 6.19 20.65 19.55
N GLN A 7 6.36 21.17 20.75
CA GLN A 7 6.61 20.36 21.96
C GLN A 7 5.59 19.23 22.21
N GLU A 8 4.34 19.42 21.79
CA GLU A 8 3.30 18.38 21.83
C GLU A 8 3.60 17.23 20.85
N ASP A 9 4.22 17.52 19.70
CA ASP A 9 4.60 16.54 18.72
C ASP A 9 5.78 15.68 19.20
N GLU A 10 6.72 16.26 19.97
CA GLU A 10 7.83 15.52 20.58
C GLU A 10 7.35 14.53 21.64
N LYS A 11 6.30 14.86 22.37
CA LYS A 11 5.70 13.98 23.38
C LYS A 11 4.96 12.79 22.73
N GLU A 12 4.30 13.00 21.59
CA GLU A 12 3.72 11.91 20.77
C GLU A 12 4.81 11.06 20.08
N LEU A 13 5.92 11.66 19.66
CA LEU A 13 7.06 10.97 19.05
C LEU A 13 7.73 9.96 19.99
N SER A 14 7.70 10.22 21.31
CA SER A 14 8.24 9.33 22.33
C SER A 14 7.41 8.08 22.59
N GLN A 15 6.17 8.04 22.12
CA GLN A 15 5.30 6.88 22.28
C GLN A 15 5.70 5.75 21.34
N SER A 16 5.70 4.52 21.85
CA SER A 16 5.97 3.31 21.07
C SER A 16 4.89 3.00 20.02
N VAL A 17 3.76 3.70 20.07
CA VAL A 17 2.59 3.45 19.23
C VAL A 17 2.82 3.98 17.82
N LYS A 18 2.52 3.14 16.84
CA LYS A 18 2.57 3.44 15.41
C LYS A 18 1.17 3.29 14.85
N TYR A 19 0.81 4.14 13.91
CA TYR A 19 -0.53 4.14 13.34
C TYR A 19 -0.51 3.68 11.88
N ILE A 20 -1.50 2.87 11.55
CA ILE A 20 -1.88 2.49 10.19
C ILE A 20 -3.31 2.94 10.01
N ASN A 21 -3.63 3.47 8.85
CA ASN A 21 -4.97 3.95 8.57
C ASN A 21 -5.72 2.94 7.73
N ILE A 22 -6.88 2.51 8.22
CA ILE A 22 -7.89 1.81 7.43
C ILE A 22 -8.94 2.85 7.05
N VAL A 23 -9.15 3.02 5.76
CA VAL A 23 -10.07 3.99 5.22
C VAL A 23 -11.14 3.31 4.37
N HIS A 24 -12.30 3.90 4.35
CA HIS A 24 -13.44 3.45 3.55
C HIS A 24 -13.94 4.61 2.70
N ARG A 25 -14.31 4.33 1.48
CA ARG A 25 -14.94 5.30 0.58
C ARG A 25 -16.44 5.08 0.56
N ASN A 26 -17.20 6.14 0.83
CA ASN A 26 -18.65 6.19 0.63
C ASN A 26 -19.02 7.30 -0.36
N SER A 27 -20.30 7.62 -0.48
CA SER A 27 -20.83 8.70 -1.33
C SER A 27 -20.28 10.09 -0.97
N GLU A 28 -19.91 10.30 0.29
CA GLU A 28 -19.38 11.58 0.81
C GLU A 28 -17.87 11.70 0.68
N GLY A 29 -17.15 10.59 0.38
CA GLY A 29 -15.71 10.59 0.19
C GLY A 29 -14.96 9.53 1.00
N TRP A 30 -13.69 9.82 1.33
CA TRP A 30 -12.84 8.91 2.10
C TRP A 30 -12.96 9.17 3.60
N ILE A 31 -13.34 8.16 4.36
CA ILE A 31 -13.48 8.21 5.82
C ILE A 31 -12.50 7.22 6.45
N THR A 32 -11.78 7.65 7.49
CA THR A 32 -10.98 6.73 8.31
C THR A 32 -11.92 5.97 9.26
N LYS A 33 -12.04 4.65 9.07
CA LYS A 33 -12.92 3.79 9.88
C LYS A 33 -12.22 3.20 11.10
N ALA A 34 -10.94 2.89 10.99
CA ALA A 34 -10.18 2.31 12.09
C ALA A 34 -8.71 2.73 12.02
N LYS A 35 -8.09 2.74 13.18
CA LYS A 35 -6.67 2.95 13.36
C LYS A 35 -6.16 1.77 14.17
N ILE A 36 -5.17 1.06 13.65
CA ILE A 36 -4.62 -0.11 14.29
C ILE A 36 -3.18 0.21 14.66
N SER A 37 -2.74 -0.18 15.87
CA SER A 37 -1.33 -0.08 16.22
C SER A 37 -0.49 -0.91 15.25
N ALA A 38 0.73 -0.46 14.96
CA ALA A 38 1.60 -1.16 14.02
C ALA A 38 1.94 -2.59 14.47
N GLU A 39 1.92 -2.87 15.76
CA GLU A 39 2.15 -4.21 16.31
C GLU A 39 0.95 -5.13 16.03
N GLY A 40 -0.25 -4.65 16.26
CA GLY A 40 -1.47 -5.38 15.87
C GLY A 40 -1.55 -5.65 14.37
N TYR A 41 -1.07 -4.70 13.55
CA TYR A 41 -1.00 -4.89 12.09
C TYR A 41 -0.01 -5.96 11.67
N LYS A 42 1.18 -6.04 12.27
CA LYS A 42 2.15 -7.09 11.94
C LYS A 42 1.55 -8.48 12.10
N GLN A 43 0.90 -8.76 13.25
CA GLN A 43 0.25 -10.04 13.49
C GLN A 43 -0.84 -10.32 12.46
N TRP A 44 -1.55 -9.28 12.03
CA TRP A 44 -2.63 -9.37 11.07
C TRP A 44 -2.10 -9.52 9.64
N HIS A 45 -1.13 -8.69 9.23
CA HIS A 45 -0.56 -8.64 7.88
C HIS A 45 0.15 -9.95 7.50
N TYR A 46 0.95 -10.51 8.41
CA TYR A 46 1.67 -11.75 8.15
C TYR A 46 0.81 -13.01 8.16
N LYS A 47 -0.32 -13.00 8.85
CA LYS A 47 -1.16 -14.18 8.94
C LYS A 47 -2.30 -14.23 7.93
N HIS A 48 -2.90 -13.12 7.55
CA HIS A 48 -4.19 -13.21 6.86
C HIS A 48 -4.44 -12.20 5.73
N MET A 49 -3.86 -10.98 5.69
CA MET A 49 -4.25 -9.91 4.75
C MET A 49 -5.77 -9.90 4.43
N GLN A 50 -6.58 -10.37 5.37
CA GLN A 50 -8.02 -10.57 5.21
C GLN A 50 -8.80 -9.72 6.19
N LEU A 51 -9.86 -9.11 5.71
CA LEU A 51 -10.83 -8.34 6.50
C LEU A 51 -11.67 -9.17 7.49
N VAL A 52 -11.42 -10.46 7.63
CA VAL A 52 -12.27 -11.44 8.32
C VAL A 52 -12.73 -11.02 9.72
N LYS A 53 -12.06 -10.04 10.34
CA LYS A 53 -12.42 -9.57 11.69
C LYS A 53 -12.86 -8.11 11.78
N LEU A 54 -12.88 -7.38 10.66
CA LEU A 54 -13.34 -6.00 10.69
C LEU A 54 -14.84 -5.99 10.39
N LYS A 55 -15.64 -5.54 11.35
CA LYS A 55 -17.10 -5.34 11.21
C LYS A 55 -17.41 -4.11 10.35
N PHE A 56 -16.90 -4.07 9.11
CA PHE A 56 -17.12 -2.99 8.17
C PHE A 56 -17.92 -3.47 6.97
N ASP A 57 -18.62 -2.55 6.32
CA ASP A 57 -19.03 -2.75 4.95
C ASP A 57 -17.79 -3.10 4.13
N LYS A 58 -17.89 -4.16 3.34
CA LYS A 58 -16.75 -4.67 2.57
C LYS A 58 -16.36 -3.76 1.41
N ASP A 59 -17.19 -2.78 1.05
CA ASP A 59 -16.98 -1.95 -0.13
C ASP A 59 -15.85 -0.94 0.06
N ASN A 60 -14.90 -0.96 -0.88
CA ASN A 60 -13.80 0.00 -0.97
C ASN A 60 -13.00 0.21 0.33
N VAL A 61 -12.76 -0.85 1.09
CA VAL A 61 -11.89 -0.76 2.26
C VAL A 61 -10.44 -0.78 1.82
N CYS A 62 -9.67 0.21 2.25
CA CYS A 62 -8.27 0.39 1.91
C CYS A 62 -7.41 0.54 3.16
N ILE A 63 -6.12 0.27 3.00
CA ILE A 63 -5.12 0.35 4.08
C ILE A 63 -3.86 1.05 3.60
N THR A 64 -3.17 1.74 4.51
CA THR A 64 -1.80 2.20 4.29
C THR A 64 -0.82 1.07 4.61
N LEU A 65 0.20 0.88 3.80
CA LEU A 65 1.27 -0.09 4.07
C LEU A 65 2.36 0.48 4.98
N ASN A 66 2.58 1.78 4.90
CA ASN A 66 3.53 2.50 5.73
C ASN A 66 2.89 2.99 7.04
N THR A 67 3.71 3.27 8.06
CA THR A 67 3.24 3.70 9.38
C THR A 67 3.45 5.19 9.61
N PHE A 68 2.65 5.75 10.50
CA PHE A 68 2.61 7.17 10.79
C PHE A 68 2.76 7.44 12.28
N TYR A 69 3.27 8.63 12.63
CA TYR A 69 3.32 9.11 14.01
C TYR A 69 1.93 9.47 14.53
N LYS A 70 1.10 10.01 13.63
CA LYS A 70 -0.26 10.47 13.94
C LYS A 70 -1.30 9.67 13.18
N THR A 71 -2.52 9.88 13.53
CA THR A 71 -3.68 9.24 12.91
C THR A 71 -4.02 9.81 11.53
N TYR A 72 -3.27 10.80 11.08
CA TYR A 72 -3.44 11.42 9.77
C TYR A 72 -2.45 10.86 8.75
N ARG A 73 -2.96 10.57 7.56
CA ARG A 73 -2.22 10.03 6.42
C ARG A 73 -1.60 11.18 5.61
N ARG A 74 -0.56 11.80 6.18
CA ARG A 74 0.19 12.88 5.55
C ARG A 74 1.68 12.56 5.59
N ILE A 75 2.42 13.07 4.61
CA ILE A 75 3.86 12.80 4.48
C ILE A 75 4.65 13.35 5.69
N GLU A 76 4.19 14.44 6.29
CA GLU A 76 4.80 15.05 7.47
C GLU A 76 4.71 14.14 8.71
N TYR A 77 3.75 13.21 8.70
CA TYR A 77 3.54 12.25 9.79
C TYR A 77 4.03 10.85 9.44
N LEU A 78 4.69 10.68 8.29
CA LEU A 78 5.28 9.41 7.92
C LEU A 78 6.36 9.02 8.93
N ARG A 79 6.23 7.83 9.52
CA ARG A 79 7.17 7.33 10.53
C ARG A 79 8.14 6.31 9.96
N GLU A 80 7.62 5.27 9.34
CA GLU A 80 8.42 4.19 8.78
C GLU A 80 7.86 3.76 7.44
N LEU A 81 8.76 3.35 6.58
CA LEU A 81 8.49 2.72 5.30
C LEU A 81 8.64 1.20 5.51
N ASN A 82 7.57 0.47 5.25
CA ASN A 82 7.49 -0.96 5.53
C ASN A 82 7.36 -1.80 4.25
N ALA A 83 6.99 -1.17 3.14
CA ALA A 83 6.79 -1.85 1.86
C ALA A 83 7.14 -0.92 0.69
N LEU A 84 7.50 -1.55 -0.42
CA LEU A 84 7.43 -1.01 -1.76
C LEU A 84 6.18 -1.58 -2.42
N PHE A 85 5.58 -0.84 -3.35
CA PHE A 85 4.38 -1.31 -4.05
C PHE A 85 4.18 -0.63 -5.38
N ILE A 86 3.68 -1.38 -6.35
CA ILE A 86 3.27 -0.85 -7.65
C ILE A 86 1.80 -1.19 -7.87
N ASP A 87 1.05 -0.22 -8.35
CA ASP A 87 -0.32 -0.35 -8.83
C ASP A 87 -0.30 -0.48 -10.35
N LEU A 88 -0.66 -1.65 -10.87
CA LEU A 88 -0.78 -1.90 -12.30
C LEU A 88 -2.23 -1.72 -12.72
N ASP A 89 -2.50 -0.65 -13.43
CA ASP A 89 -3.78 -0.36 -14.06
C ASP A 89 -3.95 -1.19 -15.35
N THR A 90 -4.09 -2.51 -15.22
CA THR A 90 -4.05 -3.45 -16.35
C THR A 90 -5.09 -3.15 -17.43
N TYR A 91 -6.20 -2.50 -17.09
CA TYR A 91 -7.22 -2.06 -18.04
C TYR A 91 -6.75 -0.94 -18.99
N LYS A 92 -5.57 -0.37 -18.77
CA LYS A 92 -4.94 0.63 -19.65
C LYS A 92 -3.99 -0.01 -20.67
N THR A 93 -3.86 -1.32 -20.65
CA THR A 93 -2.97 -2.09 -21.53
C THR A 93 -3.77 -3.06 -22.39
N ASP A 94 -3.16 -3.54 -23.45
CA ASP A 94 -3.73 -4.58 -24.33
C ASP A 94 -3.55 -6.00 -23.77
N PHE A 95 -2.87 -6.14 -22.62
CA PHE A 95 -2.60 -7.43 -22.00
C PHE A 95 -3.67 -7.81 -20.99
N THR A 96 -4.04 -9.10 -20.95
CA THR A 96 -4.82 -9.62 -19.82
C THR A 96 -3.98 -9.73 -18.56
N LYS A 97 -4.61 -9.83 -17.39
CA LYS A 97 -3.89 -10.01 -16.11
C LYS A 97 -3.01 -11.26 -16.14
N GLU A 98 -3.49 -12.33 -16.71
CA GLU A 98 -2.79 -13.61 -16.84
C GLU A 98 -1.54 -13.47 -17.72
N GLN A 99 -1.64 -12.77 -18.85
CA GLN A 99 -0.50 -12.48 -19.72
C GLN A 99 0.55 -11.62 -19.02
N ILE A 100 0.10 -10.59 -18.27
CA ILE A 100 0.99 -9.76 -17.47
C ILE A 100 1.72 -10.61 -16.43
N LEU A 101 1.00 -11.42 -15.67
CA LEU A 101 1.59 -12.26 -14.62
C LEU A 101 2.59 -13.29 -15.19
N MET A 102 2.25 -13.92 -16.31
CA MET A 102 3.15 -14.84 -16.99
C MET A 102 4.45 -14.14 -17.41
N ASN A 103 4.33 -12.97 -18.06
CA ASN A 103 5.48 -12.20 -18.52
C ASN A 103 6.34 -11.71 -17.33
N LEU A 104 5.71 -11.23 -16.27
CA LEU A 104 6.41 -10.78 -15.05
C LEU A 104 7.21 -11.93 -14.41
N ASN A 105 6.60 -13.11 -14.29
CA ASN A 105 7.28 -14.29 -13.75
C ASN A 105 8.44 -14.77 -14.62
N GLU A 106 8.25 -14.79 -15.93
CA GLU A 106 9.27 -15.30 -16.86
C GLU A 106 10.41 -14.32 -17.08
N ASN A 107 10.15 -13.02 -17.13
CA ASN A 107 11.11 -12.06 -17.65
C ASN A 107 11.58 -10.99 -16.65
N TYR A 108 10.87 -10.77 -15.53
CA TYR A 108 11.14 -9.66 -14.62
C TYR A 108 11.47 -10.10 -13.20
N PHE A 109 10.66 -10.97 -12.60
CA PHE A 109 10.85 -11.37 -11.19
C PHE A 109 12.10 -12.22 -11.01
N GLY A 110 12.91 -11.83 -10.01
CA GLY A 110 14.20 -12.45 -9.73
C GLY A 110 15.30 -12.09 -10.74
N LYS A 111 15.00 -11.24 -11.72
CA LYS A 111 15.96 -10.74 -12.73
C LYS A 111 16.15 -9.24 -12.59
N ASN A 112 15.21 -8.46 -13.09
CA ASN A 112 15.27 -6.99 -13.07
C ASN A 112 14.71 -6.40 -11.77
N ILE A 113 13.72 -7.06 -11.19
CA ILE A 113 13.10 -6.69 -9.91
C ILE A 113 12.96 -7.94 -9.04
N PRO A 114 12.99 -7.81 -7.71
CA PRO A 114 12.73 -8.93 -6.81
C PRO A 114 11.32 -9.50 -7.03
N THR A 115 11.14 -10.77 -6.71
CA THR A 115 9.80 -11.36 -6.66
C THR A 115 8.99 -10.68 -5.54
N PRO A 116 7.76 -10.21 -5.79
CA PRO A 116 6.94 -9.58 -4.76
C PRO A 116 6.50 -10.59 -3.70
N ASN A 117 6.29 -10.11 -2.47
CA ASN A 117 5.75 -10.93 -1.39
C ASN A 117 4.25 -11.18 -1.57
N PHE A 118 3.55 -10.25 -2.20
CA PHE A 118 2.13 -10.37 -2.50
C PHE A 118 1.82 -9.82 -3.88
N ILE A 119 0.99 -10.56 -4.59
CA ILE A 119 0.30 -10.10 -5.79
C ILE A 119 -1.18 -10.09 -5.45
N ILE A 120 -1.84 -8.95 -5.64
CA ILE A 120 -3.24 -8.76 -5.28
C ILE A 120 -4.02 -8.36 -6.51
N ASP A 121 -5.02 -9.14 -6.88
CA ASP A 121 -6.03 -8.71 -7.84
C ASP A 121 -6.97 -7.71 -7.16
N SER A 122 -6.88 -6.45 -7.56
CA SER A 122 -7.70 -5.35 -7.05
C SER A 122 -9.08 -5.25 -7.71
N GLY A 123 -9.41 -6.23 -8.56
CA GLY A 123 -10.61 -6.26 -9.41
C GLY A 123 -10.39 -5.58 -10.75
N ARG A 124 -9.74 -4.43 -10.80
CA ARG A 124 -9.50 -3.67 -12.03
C ARG A 124 -8.05 -3.70 -12.51
N GLY A 125 -7.12 -4.02 -11.61
CA GLY A 125 -5.69 -4.09 -11.87
C GLY A 125 -5.02 -5.00 -10.86
N LEU A 126 -3.70 -4.93 -10.77
CA LEU A 126 -2.88 -5.73 -9.87
C LEU A 126 -2.08 -4.82 -8.94
N TYR A 127 -1.95 -5.19 -7.67
CA TYR A 127 -0.95 -4.62 -6.78
C TYR A 127 0.20 -5.60 -6.63
N LEU A 128 1.41 -5.15 -6.84
CA LEU A 128 2.64 -5.87 -6.52
C LEU A 128 3.21 -5.25 -5.24
N ILE A 129 3.43 -6.06 -4.21
CA ILE A 129 3.86 -5.57 -2.88
C ILE A 129 5.12 -6.31 -2.44
N TRP A 130 6.15 -5.55 -2.10
CA TRP A 130 7.40 -6.04 -1.52
C TRP A 130 7.49 -5.55 -0.08
N LEU A 131 7.52 -6.48 0.87
CA LEU A 131 7.80 -6.16 2.25
C LEU A 131 9.29 -5.90 2.41
N ILE A 132 9.64 -4.78 2.99
CA ILE A 132 11.02 -4.42 3.26
C ILE A 132 11.32 -4.42 4.77
N LYS A 133 12.59 -4.57 5.12
CA LYS A 133 12.99 -4.23 6.48
C LYS A 133 12.63 -2.77 6.71
N LYS A 134 11.80 -2.51 7.75
CA LYS A 134 11.34 -1.16 8.06
C LYS A 134 12.50 -0.19 8.21
N VAL A 135 12.35 0.93 7.51
CA VAL A 135 13.32 2.03 7.55
C VAL A 135 12.60 3.32 7.96
N PRO A 136 13.30 4.24 8.63
CA PRO A 136 12.69 5.50 9.06
C PRO A 136 12.32 6.37 7.86
N SER A 137 11.42 7.33 8.08
CA SER A 137 10.97 8.27 7.03
C SER A 137 12.10 9.08 6.38
N MET A 138 13.24 9.22 7.03
CA MET A 138 14.43 9.83 6.44
C MET A 138 14.92 9.10 5.18
N ALA A 139 14.62 7.81 5.02
CA ALA A 139 14.92 7.03 3.84
C ALA A 139 13.93 7.26 2.66
N LEU A 140 12.96 8.17 2.81
CA LEU A 140 11.97 8.47 1.78
C LEU A 140 12.58 8.79 0.40
N PRO A 141 13.68 9.56 0.26
CA PRO A 141 14.29 9.78 -1.04
C PRO A 141 14.77 8.49 -1.72
N LEU A 142 15.40 7.58 -0.96
CA LEU A 142 15.82 6.28 -1.47
C LEU A 142 14.61 5.40 -1.83
N TRP A 143 13.60 5.37 -0.96
CA TRP A 143 12.35 4.66 -1.21
C TRP A 143 11.71 5.11 -2.52
N LYS A 144 11.60 6.43 -2.74
CA LYS A 144 11.06 7.00 -3.99
C LYS A 144 11.89 6.61 -5.21
N ALA A 145 13.22 6.60 -5.10
CA ALA A 145 14.09 6.20 -6.20
C ALA A 145 13.87 4.74 -6.61
N VAL A 146 13.66 3.84 -5.65
CA VAL A 146 13.36 2.43 -5.92
C VAL A 146 11.96 2.27 -6.52
N GLU A 147 10.97 2.96 -5.98
CA GLU A 147 9.60 2.97 -6.54
C GLU A 147 9.58 3.49 -7.98
N GLU A 148 10.33 4.55 -8.26
CA GLU A 148 10.46 5.10 -9.61
C GLU A 148 11.16 4.11 -10.56
N TYR A 149 12.18 3.39 -10.09
CA TYR A 149 12.81 2.34 -10.87
C TYR A 149 11.81 1.21 -11.20
N PHE A 150 11.02 0.74 -10.23
CA PHE A 150 9.99 -0.27 -10.44
C PHE A 150 8.91 0.23 -11.40
N TYR A 151 8.45 1.46 -11.24
CA TYR A 151 7.52 2.09 -12.15
C TYR A 151 8.03 2.09 -13.59
N ARG A 152 9.26 2.55 -13.81
CA ARG A 152 9.85 2.60 -15.17
C ARG A 152 9.97 1.22 -15.78
N THR A 153 10.38 0.24 -14.97
CA THR A 153 10.52 -1.17 -15.40
C THR A 153 9.18 -1.80 -15.77
N LEU A 154 8.10 -1.41 -15.07
CA LEU A 154 6.78 -2.03 -15.23
C LEU A 154 5.78 -1.15 -15.99
N LYS A 155 6.24 -0.04 -16.58
CA LYS A 155 5.38 0.94 -17.26
C LYS A 155 4.54 0.34 -18.37
N GLU A 156 5.08 -0.59 -19.13
CA GLU A 156 4.36 -1.27 -20.22
C GLU A 156 3.18 -2.11 -19.74
N PHE A 157 3.20 -2.56 -18.49
CA PHE A 157 2.11 -3.31 -17.86
C PHE A 157 1.09 -2.43 -17.14
N GLY A 158 1.13 -1.12 -17.40
CA GLY A 158 0.16 -0.17 -16.86
C GLY A 158 0.49 0.35 -15.46
N ALA A 159 1.78 0.35 -15.06
CA ALA A 159 2.16 0.95 -13.77
C ALA A 159 1.69 2.41 -13.67
N ASP A 160 1.05 2.75 -12.53
CA ASP A 160 0.48 4.08 -12.30
C ASP A 160 1.49 5.00 -11.59
N ILE A 161 1.94 6.04 -12.29
CA ILE A 161 2.86 7.03 -11.71
C ILE A 161 2.25 7.77 -10.51
N GLN A 162 0.93 7.93 -10.48
CA GLN A 162 0.25 8.58 -9.35
C GLN A 162 0.25 7.71 -8.09
N ALA A 163 0.60 6.42 -8.22
CA ALA A 163 0.72 5.52 -7.08
C ALA A 163 2.04 5.65 -6.33
N LEU A 164 3.04 6.38 -6.85
CA LEU A 164 4.35 6.61 -6.22
C LEU A 164 4.27 7.56 -5.02
N ASP A 165 3.45 7.22 -4.06
CA ASP A 165 3.17 8.02 -2.86
C ASP A 165 3.25 7.14 -1.60
N ALA A 166 4.21 7.41 -0.73
CA ALA A 166 4.41 6.67 0.51
C ALA A 166 3.19 6.72 1.46
N THR A 167 2.24 7.62 1.20
CA THR A 167 0.97 7.71 1.93
C THR A 167 -0.19 7.00 1.23
N ARG A 168 0.10 6.28 0.13
CA ARG A 168 -0.91 5.57 -0.68
C ARG A 168 -1.70 4.59 0.16
N ILE A 169 -2.96 4.47 -0.20
CA ILE A 169 -3.86 3.43 0.29
C ILE A 169 -4.12 2.43 -0.83
N LEU A 170 -4.09 1.16 -0.48
CA LEU A 170 -4.40 0.06 -1.38
C LEU A 170 -5.61 -0.70 -0.84
N ARG A 171 -6.45 -1.23 -1.73
CA ARG A 171 -7.58 -2.06 -1.31
C ARG A 171 -7.08 -3.31 -0.61
N ILE A 172 -7.76 -3.66 0.45
CA ILE A 172 -7.43 -4.80 1.28
C ILE A 172 -8.07 -6.07 0.71
N PRO A 173 -7.37 -7.21 0.65
CA PRO A 173 -7.97 -8.48 0.26
C PRO A 173 -9.19 -8.83 1.11
N GLY A 174 -10.22 -9.36 0.47
CA GLY A 174 -11.54 -9.63 1.07
C GLY A 174 -12.50 -8.44 1.02
N SER A 175 -12.04 -7.24 0.58
CA SER A 175 -12.94 -6.12 0.28
C SER A 175 -13.51 -6.22 -1.13
N ILE A 176 -14.58 -5.47 -1.38
CA ILE A 176 -15.20 -5.36 -2.70
C ILE A 176 -14.71 -4.08 -3.37
N ASN A 177 -14.27 -4.19 -4.61
CA ASN A 177 -14.05 -3.03 -5.45
C ASN A 177 -15.39 -2.58 -6.04
N SER A 178 -15.95 -1.47 -5.57
CA SER A 178 -17.26 -0.99 -6.02
C SER A 178 -17.33 -0.57 -7.50
N LYS A 179 -16.17 -0.38 -8.16
CA LYS A 179 -16.15 -0.07 -9.60
C LYS A 179 -16.36 -1.29 -10.48
N THR A 180 -15.98 -2.46 -10.00
CA THR A 180 -16.06 -3.72 -10.75
C THR A 180 -16.99 -4.73 -10.08
N HIS A 181 -17.45 -4.43 -8.87
CA HIS A 181 -18.24 -5.33 -8.02
C HIS A 181 -17.55 -6.68 -7.76
N THR A 182 -16.21 -6.71 -7.81
CA THR A 182 -15.40 -7.91 -7.61
C THR A 182 -14.67 -7.87 -6.27
N GLU A 183 -14.49 -9.04 -5.69
CA GLU A 183 -13.68 -9.19 -4.47
C GLU A 183 -12.19 -9.02 -4.78
N VAL A 184 -11.52 -8.26 -3.93
CA VAL A 184 -10.06 -8.10 -3.95
C VAL A 184 -9.40 -9.34 -3.37
N LYS A 185 -8.48 -9.98 -4.10
CA LYS A 185 -7.90 -11.28 -3.75
C LYS A 185 -6.38 -11.28 -3.84
N ILE A 186 -5.73 -12.06 -2.96
CA ILE A 186 -4.33 -12.46 -3.14
C ILE A 186 -4.33 -13.60 -4.16
N ILE A 187 -3.40 -13.55 -5.12
CA ILE A 187 -3.23 -14.55 -6.20
C ILE A 187 -1.80 -15.05 -6.24
#